data_d22702d7a813702234af37e06561158f
#
_entry.id   d22702d7a813702234af37e06561158f
#
_cell.length_a   1.000
_cell.length_b   1.000
_cell.length_c   1.000
_cell.angle_alpha   90.00
_cell.angle_beta   90.00
_cell.angle_gamma   90.00
#
_symmetry.space_group_name_H-M   'P 1'
#
loop_
_entity.id
_entity.type
_entity.pdbx_description
1 polymer ?
#
loop_
_entity_poly.entity_id
_entity_poly.type
_entity_poly.pdbx_seq_one_letter_code
_entity_poly.pdbx_strand_id
1 'polypeptide(L)'
;MNIQVFEKKVICFNPDSQLHSYFAWPSVTRLQDGRLMMVASGFRLKHICPFGKVVACFSEDEGETWTKPAVIIDTPLDDRDGGVVPFGEKSVLVTSFNNSVWAQRNWNSNNNDPYINAYLDSIDEKAAEEKYLGSTFVISHDCGRTFGPVMRMPVTCPHGPVPMKDGGLLYIGRTFSPHNLVMEDDHIAAYKLNEDGTYEKLGDIENVAPGLLSCEPHTIILPDGKIIVHIRVHKRGFFTIFQSESYDGGMTFTKPRQLLGDQGGAPAHLLRLNDGTLISAYGYREEPYGVRFMYSKDNGETWSTEHVLWDQGLGNDLGYPCSVQLNNGDILTVFYARETEEGPAVIHQIKWRMTAE
;
A
#
# COMPACT_ATOMS: atom_id res chain seq x y z
N MET A 1 -26.89 -0.63 -8.40
CA MET A 1 -25.70 -1.25 -8.99
C MET A 1 -25.45 -2.54 -8.25
N ASN A 2 -25.34 -3.66 -8.98
CA ASN A 2 -25.09 -4.98 -8.38
C ASN A 2 -23.61 -5.32 -8.41
N ILE A 3 -23.14 -6.04 -7.40
CA ILE A 3 -21.76 -6.52 -7.30
C ILE A 3 -21.80 -8.03 -7.43
N GLN A 4 -21.00 -8.56 -8.35
CA GLN A 4 -20.84 -9.99 -8.52
C GLN A 4 -19.41 -10.36 -8.14
N VAL A 5 -19.24 -11.13 -7.08
CA VAL A 5 -17.96 -11.73 -6.68
C VAL A 5 -17.87 -13.13 -7.31
N PHE A 6 -16.79 -13.41 -8.01
CA PHE A 6 -16.60 -14.69 -8.72
C PHE A 6 -15.77 -15.67 -7.90
N GLU A 7 -14.65 -15.22 -7.39
CA GLU A 7 -13.67 -16.06 -6.71
C GLU A 7 -12.89 -15.30 -5.64
N LYS A 8 -12.65 -15.97 -4.52
CA LYS A 8 -11.66 -15.56 -3.51
C LYS A 8 -10.67 -16.70 -3.31
N LYS A 9 -9.37 -16.42 -3.39
CA LYS A 9 -8.33 -17.41 -3.12
C LYS A 9 -7.08 -16.79 -2.50
N VAL A 10 -6.28 -17.62 -1.82
CA VAL A 10 -4.93 -17.28 -1.35
C VAL A 10 -3.97 -17.30 -2.53
N ILE A 11 -3.14 -16.28 -2.67
CA ILE A 11 -2.20 -16.14 -3.80
C ILE A 11 -0.74 -16.01 -3.40
N CYS A 12 -0.46 -15.62 -2.13
CA CYS A 12 0.92 -15.51 -1.65
C CYS A 12 1.00 -15.89 -0.18
N PHE A 13 1.88 -16.84 0.11
CA PHE A 13 2.16 -17.39 1.43
C PHE A 13 3.56 -18.05 1.40
N ASN A 14 4.09 -18.48 2.55
CA ASN A 14 5.31 -19.27 2.60
C ASN A 14 5.00 -20.77 2.38
N PRO A 15 5.33 -21.34 1.22
CA PRO A 15 4.99 -22.74 0.94
C PRO A 15 5.93 -23.75 1.64
N ASP A 16 7.07 -23.27 2.15
CA ASP A 16 8.15 -24.14 2.59
C ASP A 16 8.26 -24.22 4.12
N SER A 17 7.56 -23.33 4.86
CA SER A 17 7.63 -23.29 6.32
C SER A 17 6.41 -22.62 6.96
N GLN A 18 6.03 -23.09 8.14
CA GLN A 18 5.07 -22.42 9.02
C GLN A 18 5.71 -21.23 9.77
N LEU A 19 7.02 -21.23 9.93
CA LEU A 19 7.77 -20.10 10.46
C LEU A 19 7.99 -19.07 9.36
N HIS A 20 7.98 -17.79 9.70
CA HIS A 20 8.07 -16.71 8.73
C HIS A 20 6.99 -16.77 7.64
N SER A 21 5.75 -17.07 8.03
CA SER A 21 4.60 -17.28 7.14
C SER A 21 3.59 -16.12 7.15
N TYR A 22 3.87 -15.04 7.86
CA TYR A 22 3.01 -13.86 7.86
C TYR A 22 3.36 -12.97 6.66
N PHE A 23 2.34 -12.65 5.83
CA PHE A 23 2.39 -11.78 4.65
C PHE A 23 1.30 -10.74 4.73
N ALA A 24 1.62 -9.46 4.43
CA ALA A 24 0.67 -8.36 4.56
C ALA A 24 0.99 -7.18 3.63
N TRP A 25 0.05 -6.24 3.59
CA TRP A 25 0.15 -4.95 2.89
C TRP A 25 0.48 -5.11 1.41
N PRO A 26 -0.39 -5.78 0.64
CA PRO A 26 -0.13 -6.01 -0.77
C PRO A 26 -0.46 -4.80 -1.63
N SER A 27 0.23 -4.75 -2.79
CA SER A 27 -0.15 -3.92 -3.93
C SER A 27 -0.08 -4.74 -5.21
N VAL A 28 -0.92 -4.44 -6.19
CA VAL A 28 -0.95 -5.12 -7.49
C VAL A 28 -1.04 -4.12 -8.63
N THR A 29 -0.34 -4.41 -9.71
CA THR A 29 -0.41 -3.62 -10.94
C THR A 29 -0.28 -4.50 -12.18
N ARG A 30 -0.65 -3.94 -13.34
CA ARG A 30 -0.34 -4.53 -14.65
C ARG A 30 0.94 -3.91 -15.18
N LEU A 31 1.91 -4.75 -15.53
CA LEU A 31 3.16 -4.35 -16.15
C LEU A 31 2.97 -4.02 -17.64
N GLN A 32 3.95 -3.34 -18.22
CA GLN A 32 3.94 -2.97 -19.65
C GLN A 32 3.97 -4.19 -20.58
N ASP A 33 4.50 -5.34 -20.14
CA ASP A 33 4.50 -6.59 -20.89
C ASP A 33 3.21 -7.43 -20.71
N GLY A 34 2.21 -6.88 -20.03
CA GLY A 34 0.88 -7.48 -19.83
C GLY A 34 0.74 -8.34 -18.58
N ARG A 35 1.84 -8.77 -17.95
CA ARG A 35 1.79 -9.54 -16.71
C ARG A 35 1.20 -8.71 -15.56
N LEU A 36 0.58 -9.37 -14.61
CA LEU A 36 0.30 -8.78 -13.30
C LEU A 36 1.50 -9.01 -12.38
N MET A 37 1.83 -7.99 -11.61
CA MET A 37 2.81 -8.05 -10.54
C MET A 37 2.14 -7.65 -9.23
N MET A 38 2.17 -8.53 -8.24
CA MET A 38 1.76 -8.26 -6.87
C MET A 38 3.02 -8.20 -6.00
N VAL A 39 3.11 -7.18 -5.17
CA VAL A 39 4.15 -7.06 -4.13
C VAL A 39 3.51 -7.03 -2.75
N ALA A 40 4.23 -7.49 -1.73
CA ALA A 40 3.80 -7.46 -0.34
C ALA A 40 5.01 -7.50 0.59
N SER A 41 4.83 -7.15 1.86
CA SER A 41 5.79 -7.53 2.88
C SER A 41 5.54 -8.97 3.30
N GLY A 42 6.57 -9.81 3.24
CA GLY A 42 6.46 -11.24 3.48
C GLY A 42 7.58 -11.81 4.32
N PHE A 43 7.53 -13.12 4.54
CA PHE A 43 8.47 -13.89 5.35
C PHE A 43 8.63 -13.37 6.78
N ARG A 44 7.54 -12.82 7.32
CA ARG A 44 7.49 -12.25 8.66
C ARG A 44 7.06 -13.31 9.68
N LEU A 45 7.43 -13.12 10.95
CA LEU A 45 6.89 -13.93 12.05
C LEU A 45 5.49 -13.48 12.44
N LYS A 46 5.26 -12.17 12.43
CA LYS A 46 4.04 -11.50 12.91
C LYS A 46 3.95 -10.09 12.33
N HIS A 47 2.87 -9.38 12.63
CA HIS A 47 2.60 -8.03 12.15
C HIS A 47 3.77 -7.04 12.36
N ILE A 48 4.41 -7.05 13.52
CA ILE A 48 5.62 -6.27 13.82
C ILE A 48 6.75 -7.24 14.12
N CYS A 49 7.76 -7.26 13.27
CA CYS A 49 8.99 -8.01 13.50
C CYS A 49 10.09 -7.56 12.54
N PRO A 50 11.38 -7.73 12.86
CA PRO A 50 12.49 -7.22 12.05
C PRO A 50 12.81 -8.06 10.81
N PHE A 51 12.07 -9.12 10.51
CA PHE A 51 12.36 -10.05 9.42
C PHE A 51 11.61 -9.74 8.13
N GLY A 52 10.83 -8.65 8.09
CA GLY A 52 10.04 -8.29 6.92
C GLY A 52 10.90 -8.07 5.68
N LYS A 53 10.47 -8.62 4.54
CA LYS A 53 11.07 -8.45 3.21
C LYS A 53 9.99 -8.06 2.22
N VAL A 54 10.32 -7.22 1.24
CA VAL A 54 9.40 -7.03 0.12
C VAL A 54 9.56 -8.15 -0.88
N VAL A 55 8.45 -8.81 -1.17
CA VAL A 55 8.37 -9.92 -2.13
C VAL A 55 7.48 -9.58 -3.30
N ALA A 56 7.68 -10.26 -4.45
CA ALA A 56 6.77 -10.18 -5.59
C ALA A 56 6.29 -11.57 -6.01
N CYS A 57 5.05 -11.62 -6.48
CA CYS A 57 4.48 -12.71 -7.25
C CYS A 57 4.01 -12.19 -8.61
N PHE A 58 4.11 -13.00 -9.65
CA PHE A 58 3.74 -12.64 -11.01
C PHE A 58 2.64 -13.58 -11.53
N SER A 59 1.75 -13.03 -12.36
CA SER A 59 0.72 -13.79 -13.08
C SER A 59 0.76 -13.43 -14.56
N GLU A 60 0.72 -14.43 -15.43
CA GLU A 60 0.67 -14.30 -16.90
C GLU A 60 -0.74 -14.56 -17.46
N ASP A 61 -1.70 -14.91 -16.59
CA ASP A 61 -3.01 -15.43 -16.92
C ASP A 61 -4.16 -14.71 -16.19
N GLU A 62 -4.04 -13.38 -16.05
CA GLU A 62 -5.07 -12.54 -15.43
C GLU A 62 -5.39 -12.94 -13.96
N GLY A 63 -4.36 -13.39 -13.21
CA GLY A 63 -4.50 -13.79 -11.81
C GLY A 63 -5.10 -15.20 -11.62
N GLU A 64 -5.16 -16.05 -12.65
CA GLU A 64 -5.55 -17.47 -12.46
C GLU A 64 -4.48 -18.23 -11.71
N THR A 65 -3.21 -18.00 -12.03
CA THR A 65 -2.07 -18.57 -11.32
C THR A 65 -1.05 -17.49 -10.96
N TRP A 66 -0.28 -17.74 -9.91
CA TRP A 66 0.76 -16.85 -9.44
C TRP A 66 2.06 -17.62 -9.16
N THR A 67 3.19 -17.01 -9.44
CA THR A 67 4.50 -17.57 -9.04
C THR A 67 4.63 -17.62 -7.52
N LYS A 68 5.55 -18.44 -7.03
CA LYS A 68 6.01 -18.34 -5.64
C LYS A 68 6.60 -16.94 -5.36
N PRO A 69 6.52 -16.45 -4.11
CA PRO A 69 7.09 -15.15 -3.75
C PRO A 69 8.62 -15.12 -3.94
N ALA A 70 9.08 -14.14 -4.72
CA ALA A 70 10.50 -13.82 -4.91
C ALA A 70 10.85 -12.56 -4.11
N VAL A 71 11.96 -12.58 -3.37
CA VAL A 71 12.43 -11.44 -2.58
C VAL A 71 12.98 -10.35 -3.50
N ILE A 72 12.53 -9.10 -3.32
CA ILE A 72 12.96 -7.92 -4.08
C ILE A 72 13.76 -6.95 -3.20
N ILE A 73 13.28 -6.66 -1.98
CA ILE A 73 13.98 -5.82 -1.01
C ILE A 73 14.20 -6.66 0.25
N ASP A 74 15.44 -6.71 0.71
CA ASP A 74 15.86 -7.43 1.91
C ASP A 74 17.00 -6.62 2.57
N THR A 75 16.59 -5.63 3.38
CA THR A 75 17.57 -4.87 4.18
C THR A 75 17.73 -5.51 5.56
N PRO A 76 18.74 -5.13 6.35
CA PRO A 76 18.79 -5.58 7.75
C PRO A 76 17.64 -5.09 8.64
N LEU A 77 16.81 -4.16 8.14
CA LEU A 77 15.69 -3.60 8.86
C LEU A 77 14.38 -4.25 8.43
N ASP A 78 13.28 -3.94 9.12
CA ASP A 78 11.94 -4.47 8.81
C ASP A 78 11.35 -3.82 7.55
N ASP A 79 11.52 -4.42 6.37
CA ASP A 79 10.98 -3.90 5.12
C ASP A 79 9.47 -4.15 5.02
N ARG A 80 8.68 -3.06 4.97
CA ARG A 80 7.21 -3.05 5.10
C ARG A 80 6.54 -2.42 3.87
N ASP A 81 5.24 -2.65 3.75
CA ASP A 81 4.29 -1.99 2.85
C ASP A 81 4.79 -1.85 1.42
N GLY A 82 4.84 -2.96 0.70
CA GLY A 82 5.27 -2.97 -0.69
C GLY A 82 4.27 -2.27 -1.61
N GLY A 83 4.68 -1.12 -2.19
CA GLY A 83 3.98 -0.46 -3.29
C GLY A 83 4.61 -0.82 -4.63
N VAL A 84 3.83 -0.84 -5.73
CA VAL A 84 4.34 -1.13 -7.07
C VAL A 84 3.69 -0.27 -8.12
N VAL A 85 4.50 0.34 -9.00
CA VAL A 85 4.02 1.15 -10.12
C VAL A 85 4.88 0.96 -11.36
N PRO A 86 4.29 0.63 -12.52
CA PRO A 86 4.97 0.68 -13.80
C PRO A 86 5.01 2.12 -14.31
N PHE A 87 6.10 2.52 -14.95
CA PHE A 87 6.27 3.82 -15.59
C PHE A 87 7.25 3.74 -16.76
N GLY A 88 7.21 4.74 -17.65
CA GLY A 88 8.00 4.66 -18.87
C GLY A 88 7.67 3.41 -19.71
N GLU A 89 8.63 2.93 -20.51
CA GLU A 89 8.42 1.80 -21.41
C GLU A 89 8.55 0.44 -20.73
N LYS A 90 9.48 0.31 -19.76
CA LYS A 90 9.81 -0.97 -19.10
C LYS A 90 10.15 -0.81 -17.62
N SER A 91 10.10 0.41 -17.10
CA SER A 91 10.51 0.69 -15.73
C SER A 91 9.39 0.33 -14.75
N VAL A 92 9.77 -0.24 -13.62
CA VAL A 92 8.90 -0.59 -12.51
C VAL A 92 9.56 -0.11 -11.23
N LEU A 93 8.85 0.68 -10.45
CA LEU A 93 9.28 1.08 -9.12
C LEU A 93 8.57 0.21 -8.08
N VAL A 94 9.33 -0.27 -7.11
CA VAL A 94 8.80 -0.95 -5.90
C VAL A 94 9.24 -0.15 -4.68
N THR A 95 8.27 0.21 -3.85
CA THR A 95 8.50 0.99 -2.63
C THR A 95 8.43 0.12 -1.39
N SER A 96 9.02 0.62 -0.31
CA SER A 96 8.95 0.06 1.03
C SER A 96 9.19 1.16 2.06
N PHE A 97 9.04 0.86 3.33
CA PHE A 97 9.61 1.62 4.42
C PHE A 97 10.03 0.67 5.54
N ASN A 98 10.86 1.15 6.45
CA ASN A 98 11.30 0.37 7.59
C ASN A 98 11.40 1.23 8.86
N ASN A 99 11.55 0.56 9.99
CA ASN A 99 11.69 1.20 11.30
C ASN A 99 13.10 0.96 11.86
N SER A 100 13.54 1.86 12.73
CA SER A 100 14.83 1.75 13.42
C SER A 100 14.92 0.47 14.28
N VAL A 101 16.14 0.04 14.54
CA VAL A 101 16.41 -1.07 15.48
C VAL A 101 15.86 -0.73 16.86
N TRP A 102 16.00 0.54 17.29
CA TRP A 102 15.41 1.02 18.53
C TRP A 102 13.89 0.80 18.57
N ALA A 103 13.15 1.18 17.50
CA ALA A 103 11.71 1.00 17.43
C ALA A 103 11.32 -0.48 17.48
N GLN A 104 12.05 -1.35 16.78
CA GLN A 104 11.82 -2.80 16.79
C GLN A 104 12.02 -3.40 18.20
N ARG A 105 13.05 -2.97 18.95
CA ARG A 105 13.29 -3.42 20.32
C ARG A 105 12.21 -2.98 21.30
N ASN A 106 11.69 -1.76 21.14
CA ASN A 106 10.75 -1.16 22.07
C ASN A 106 9.27 -1.45 21.73
N TRP A 107 9.00 -2.15 20.63
CA TRP A 107 7.63 -2.56 20.34
C TRP A 107 7.18 -3.68 21.28
N ASN A 108 6.03 -3.51 21.94
CA ASN A 108 5.54 -4.44 22.94
C ASN A 108 5.50 -5.91 22.47
N SER A 109 5.16 -6.13 21.18
CA SER A 109 5.10 -7.48 20.62
C SER A 109 6.46 -8.15 20.41
N ASN A 110 7.55 -7.40 20.40
CA ASN A 110 8.92 -7.89 20.23
C ASN A 110 9.67 -7.97 21.57
N ASN A 111 9.19 -7.24 22.58
CA ASN A 111 9.82 -7.16 23.87
C ASN A 111 9.96 -8.55 24.48
N ASN A 112 11.17 -8.90 24.91
CA ASN A 112 11.52 -10.22 25.48
C ASN A 112 11.39 -11.44 24.55
N ASP A 113 11.23 -11.26 23.22
CA ASP A 113 11.34 -12.36 22.27
C ASP A 113 12.82 -12.67 22.01
N PRO A 114 13.36 -13.83 22.48
CA PRO A 114 14.79 -14.12 22.39
C PRO A 114 15.27 -14.29 20.94
N TYR A 115 14.42 -14.77 20.04
CA TYR A 115 14.77 -14.94 18.63
C TYR A 115 14.88 -13.60 17.91
N ILE A 116 13.94 -12.69 18.15
CA ILE A 116 13.99 -11.32 17.63
C ILE A 116 15.20 -10.57 18.21
N ASN A 117 15.40 -10.66 19.53
CA ASN A 117 16.54 -9.97 20.17
C ASN A 117 17.88 -10.47 19.64
N ALA A 118 18.07 -11.78 19.47
CA ALA A 118 19.30 -12.33 18.90
C ALA A 118 19.58 -11.82 17.48
N TYR A 119 18.55 -11.66 16.65
CA TYR A 119 18.69 -11.05 15.33
C TYR A 119 19.07 -9.57 15.43
N LEU A 120 18.35 -8.79 16.24
CA LEU A 120 18.63 -7.36 16.42
C LEU A 120 20.04 -7.10 17.02
N ASP A 121 20.55 -8.01 17.85
CA ASP A 121 21.91 -7.95 18.40
C ASP A 121 22.98 -8.24 17.33
N SER A 122 22.62 -8.94 16.26
CA SER A 122 23.53 -9.25 15.14
C SER A 122 23.65 -8.12 14.12
N ILE A 123 22.79 -7.09 14.16
CA ILE A 123 22.80 -5.97 13.22
C ILE A 123 23.83 -4.93 13.66
N ASP A 124 24.67 -4.48 12.73
CA ASP A 124 25.37 -3.20 12.89
C ASP A 124 24.35 -2.07 12.71
N GLU A 125 23.74 -1.66 13.83
CA GLU A 125 22.64 -0.68 13.87
C GLU A 125 23.02 0.60 13.14
N LYS A 126 24.22 1.15 13.43
CA LYS A 126 24.68 2.40 12.82
C LYS A 126 24.79 2.28 11.30
N ALA A 127 25.44 1.24 10.80
CA ALA A 127 25.62 1.05 9.36
C ALA A 127 24.30 0.75 8.65
N ALA A 128 23.40 -0.04 9.27
CA ALA A 128 22.10 -0.37 8.72
C ALA A 128 21.19 0.86 8.63
N GLU A 129 21.11 1.66 9.70
CA GLU A 129 20.26 2.84 9.74
C GLU A 129 20.78 3.98 8.87
N GLU A 130 22.09 4.22 8.85
CA GLU A 130 22.69 5.23 7.98
C GLU A 130 22.38 4.95 6.51
N LYS A 131 22.37 3.68 6.11
CA LYS A 131 22.17 3.27 4.72
C LYS A 131 20.71 3.08 4.33
N TYR A 132 19.87 2.51 5.20
CA TYR A 132 18.57 1.99 4.82
C TYR A 132 17.38 2.58 5.60
N LEU A 133 17.59 3.23 6.75
CA LEU A 133 16.45 3.70 7.56
C LEU A 133 15.62 4.72 6.80
N GLY A 134 14.31 4.47 6.72
CA GLY A 134 13.33 5.37 6.14
C GLY A 134 12.43 4.73 5.12
N SER A 135 11.80 5.57 4.30
CA SER A 135 11.13 5.13 3.09
C SER A 135 12.16 4.80 2.04
N THR A 136 12.00 3.63 1.42
CA THR A 136 12.94 3.08 0.44
C THR A 136 12.24 2.70 -0.84
N PHE A 137 13.01 2.59 -1.92
CA PHE A 137 12.52 2.07 -3.19
C PHE A 137 13.65 1.43 -4.01
N VAL A 138 13.25 0.60 -4.96
CA VAL A 138 14.12 0.05 -6.01
C VAL A 138 13.46 0.25 -7.37
N ILE A 139 14.27 0.37 -8.42
CA ILE A 139 13.79 0.50 -9.81
C ILE A 139 14.27 -0.69 -10.62
N SER A 140 13.36 -1.26 -11.40
CA SER A 140 13.64 -2.20 -12.49
C SER A 140 13.52 -1.46 -13.82
N HIS A 141 14.37 -1.80 -14.81
CA HIS A 141 14.29 -1.30 -16.18
C HIS A 141 14.00 -2.41 -17.21
N ASP A 142 13.50 -3.56 -16.74
CA ASP A 142 13.24 -4.76 -17.55
C ASP A 142 11.89 -5.42 -17.21
N CYS A 143 10.86 -4.61 -16.91
CA CYS A 143 9.52 -5.06 -16.51
C CYS A 143 9.54 -5.95 -15.26
N GLY A 144 10.32 -5.58 -14.24
CA GLY A 144 10.32 -6.26 -12.94
C GLY A 144 11.09 -7.58 -12.90
N ARG A 145 11.99 -7.87 -13.87
CA ARG A 145 12.82 -9.08 -13.85
C ARG A 145 14.05 -8.93 -12.97
N THR A 146 14.67 -7.75 -13.01
CA THR A 146 15.81 -7.41 -12.12
C THR A 146 15.58 -6.03 -11.50
N PHE A 147 16.17 -5.79 -10.34
CA PHE A 147 16.03 -4.54 -9.60
C PHE A 147 17.41 -3.95 -9.27
N GLY A 148 17.48 -2.62 -9.32
CA GLY A 148 18.66 -1.85 -8.93
C GLY A 148 18.86 -1.79 -7.41
N PRO A 149 19.81 -0.97 -6.95
CA PRO A 149 20.08 -0.80 -5.54
C PRO A 149 18.92 -0.13 -4.80
N VAL A 150 18.84 -0.36 -3.48
CA VAL A 150 17.89 0.33 -2.60
C VAL A 150 18.26 1.82 -2.51
N MET A 151 17.31 2.67 -2.81
CA MET A 151 17.39 4.13 -2.71
C MET A 151 16.39 4.63 -1.66
N ARG A 152 16.52 5.89 -1.24
CA ARG A 152 15.70 6.48 -0.15
C ARG A 152 14.81 7.58 -0.67
N MET A 153 13.65 7.74 -0.02
CA MET A 153 12.62 8.74 -0.30
C MET A 153 12.22 9.46 1.00
N PRO A 154 11.92 10.76 1.00
CA PRO A 154 11.53 11.48 2.21
C PRO A 154 10.11 11.17 2.70
N VAL A 155 9.28 10.54 1.90
CA VAL A 155 7.88 10.21 2.23
C VAL A 155 7.54 8.77 1.93
N THR A 156 6.54 8.22 2.62
CA THR A 156 6.07 6.84 2.45
C THR A 156 4.58 6.77 2.17
N CYS A 157 4.18 5.86 1.29
CA CYS A 157 2.79 5.46 1.08
C CYS A 157 2.73 3.95 0.73
N PRO A 158 1.69 3.22 1.16
CA PRO A 158 1.67 1.76 1.08
C PRO A 158 1.54 1.22 -0.35
N HIS A 159 0.83 1.93 -1.25
CA HIS A 159 0.55 1.44 -2.61
C HIS A 159 1.48 2.04 -3.69
N GLY A 160 2.43 2.89 -3.29
CA GLY A 160 3.37 3.53 -4.19
C GLY A 160 2.85 4.82 -4.84
N PRO A 161 3.72 5.48 -5.64
CA PRO A 161 3.37 6.70 -6.39
C PRO A 161 2.54 6.39 -7.64
N VAL A 162 2.16 7.44 -8.38
CA VAL A 162 1.41 7.32 -9.64
C VAL A 162 2.15 7.99 -10.81
N PRO A 163 2.06 7.43 -12.05
CA PRO A 163 2.72 8.01 -13.21
C PRO A 163 2.19 9.40 -13.55
N MET A 164 3.09 10.32 -13.90
CA MET A 164 2.79 11.64 -14.44
C MET A 164 2.90 11.65 -15.97
N LYS A 165 2.24 12.60 -16.63
CA LYS A 165 2.26 12.70 -18.10
C LYS A 165 3.65 13.02 -18.68
N ASP A 166 4.52 13.62 -17.90
CA ASP A 166 5.90 13.99 -18.29
C ASP A 166 6.93 12.87 -18.09
N GLY A 167 6.50 11.67 -17.69
CA GLY A 167 7.33 10.48 -17.50
C GLY A 167 7.86 10.30 -16.08
N GLY A 168 7.68 11.27 -15.19
CA GLY A 168 7.99 11.13 -13.76
C GLY A 168 6.88 10.43 -12.98
N LEU A 169 7.09 10.30 -11.68
CA LEU A 169 6.13 9.75 -10.73
C LEU A 169 5.74 10.81 -9.69
N LEU A 170 4.45 11.01 -9.47
CA LEU A 170 3.94 11.80 -8.35
C LEU A 170 3.89 10.91 -7.10
N TYR A 171 4.76 11.21 -6.14
CA TYR A 171 4.88 10.49 -4.88
C TYR A 171 4.30 11.33 -3.75
N ILE A 172 3.07 11.04 -3.36
CA ILE A 172 2.42 11.68 -2.20
C ILE A 172 2.46 10.70 -1.05
N GLY A 173 3.05 11.11 0.07
CA GLY A 173 3.26 10.24 1.22
C GLY A 173 3.38 11.04 2.51
N ARG A 174 3.33 10.31 3.62
CA ARG A 174 3.62 10.87 4.94
C ARG A 174 5.13 11.07 5.08
N THR A 175 5.56 12.17 5.66
CA THR A 175 6.95 12.39 6.07
C THR A 175 7.40 11.28 7.01
N PHE A 176 8.65 10.85 6.87
CA PHE A 176 9.13 9.68 7.58
C PHE A 176 9.52 10.01 9.03
N SER A 177 8.98 9.24 9.98
CA SER A 177 9.38 9.25 11.38
C SER A 177 10.17 7.98 11.72
N PRO A 178 11.48 8.07 12.02
CA PRO A 178 12.34 6.89 12.16
C PRO A 178 11.97 5.96 13.33
N HIS A 179 11.28 6.47 14.32
CA HIS A 179 10.85 5.70 15.49
C HIS A 179 9.36 5.36 15.48
N ASN A 180 8.69 5.56 14.35
CA ASN A 180 7.24 5.41 14.22
C ASN A 180 6.44 6.21 15.26
N LEU A 181 7.00 7.32 15.69
CA LEU A 181 6.35 8.27 16.58
C LEU A 181 5.65 9.34 15.74
N VAL A 182 4.50 9.79 16.20
CA VAL A 182 3.84 10.96 15.62
C VAL A 182 4.61 12.19 16.07
N MET A 183 5.26 12.86 15.13
CA MET A 183 5.95 14.12 15.37
C MET A 183 4.99 15.28 15.07
N GLU A 184 5.17 16.43 15.75
CA GLU A 184 4.29 17.59 15.55
C GLU A 184 4.34 18.14 14.11
N ASP A 185 5.46 17.93 13.41
CA ASP A 185 5.70 18.33 12.01
C ASP A 185 5.42 17.23 10.99
N ASP A 186 5.01 16.03 11.41
CA ASP A 186 4.59 14.97 10.49
C ASP A 186 3.36 15.42 9.68
N HIS A 187 3.47 15.35 8.35
CA HIS A 187 2.42 15.76 7.41
C HIS A 187 2.48 14.92 6.13
N ILE A 188 1.51 15.11 5.27
CA ILE A 188 1.51 14.52 3.92
C ILE A 188 2.16 15.52 2.96
N ALA A 189 3.18 15.07 2.23
CA ALA A 189 3.87 15.89 1.25
C ALA A 189 3.91 15.22 -0.12
N ALA A 190 3.94 16.04 -1.17
CA ALA A 190 4.01 15.64 -2.56
C ALA A 190 5.42 15.88 -3.11
N TYR A 191 5.94 14.90 -3.83
CA TYR A 191 7.22 14.92 -4.51
C TYR A 191 7.07 14.44 -5.96
N LYS A 192 7.88 14.98 -6.85
CA LYS A 192 8.13 14.38 -8.15
C LYS A 192 9.38 13.51 -8.03
N LEU A 193 9.26 12.25 -8.44
CA LEU A 193 10.36 11.29 -8.50
C LEU A 193 10.66 11.00 -9.97
N ASN A 194 11.92 11.15 -10.37
CA ASN A 194 12.39 10.89 -11.72
C ASN A 194 12.90 9.44 -11.87
N GLU A 195 13.03 8.98 -13.11
CA GLU A 195 13.47 7.60 -13.41
C GLU A 195 14.90 7.30 -12.95
N ASP A 196 15.74 8.32 -12.82
CA ASP A 196 17.11 8.20 -12.28
C ASP A 196 17.17 8.15 -10.75
N GLY A 197 16.01 8.22 -10.07
CA GLY A 197 15.90 8.22 -8.62
C GLY A 197 16.06 9.58 -7.96
N THR A 198 16.28 10.65 -8.72
CA THR A 198 16.26 12.01 -8.19
C THR A 198 14.83 12.46 -7.91
N TYR A 199 14.64 13.32 -6.92
CA TYR A 199 13.32 13.82 -6.57
C TYR A 199 13.34 15.29 -6.16
N GLU A 200 12.19 15.96 -6.33
CA GLU A 200 11.97 17.33 -5.91
C GLU A 200 10.63 17.45 -5.16
N LYS A 201 10.59 18.30 -4.13
CA LYS A 201 9.35 18.60 -3.40
C LYS A 201 8.46 19.49 -4.26
N LEU A 202 7.16 19.16 -4.30
CA LEU A 202 6.12 19.95 -4.98
C LEU A 202 5.32 20.76 -3.96
N GLY A 203 4.60 20.12 -3.06
CA GLY A 203 3.72 20.79 -2.11
C GLY A 203 3.43 19.95 -0.86
N ASP A 204 2.60 20.50 0.01
CA ASP A 204 2.15 19.85 1.25
C ASP A 204 0.63 19.82 1.31
N ILE A 205 0.09 18.77 1.95
CA ILE A 205 -1.33 18.67 2.29
C ILE A 205 -1.50 19.05 3.76
N GLU A 206 -2.37 20.01 4.03
CA GLU A 206 -2.66 20.48 5.38
C GLU A 206 -3.16 19.33 6.27
N ASN A 207 -2.67 19.24 7.49
CA ASN A 207 -3.17 18.29 8.48
C ASN A 207 -4.64 18.55 8.78
N VAL A 208 -5.42 17.46 8.90
CA VAL A 208 -6.87 17.51 9.09
C VAL A 208 -7.25 18.25 10.39
N ALA A 209 -6.63 17.88 11.48
CA ALA A 209 -6.83 18.54 12.78
C ALA A 209 -5.74 18.11 13.78
N PRO A 210 -5.45 18.94 14.81
CA PRO A 210 -4.55 18.55 15.88
C PRO A 210 -4.97 17.25 16.56
N GLY A 211 -4.01 16.36 16.83
CA GLY A 211 -4.24 15.08 17.49
C GLY A 211 -4.84 13.98 16.61
N LEU A 212 -5.05 14.23 15.32
CA LEU A 212 -5.35 13.22 14.32
C LEU A 212 -4.08 12.88 13.54
N LEU A 213 -3.81 11.60 13.33
CA LEU A 213 -2.72 11.14 12.48
C LEU A 213 -3.23 11.00 11.04
N SER A 214 -2.67 11.80 10.12
CA SER A 214 -2.82 11.66 8.68
C SER A 214 -1.67 10.81 8.13
N CYS A 215 -1.97 9.70 7.47
CA CYS A 215 -0.96 8.78 6.94
C CYS A 215 -1.49 7.96 5.77
N GLU A 216 -0.63 7.15 5.18
CA GLU A 216 -0.97 6.14 4.17
C GLU A 216 -1.90 6.67 3.07
N PRO A 217 -1.52 7.78 2.40
CA PRO A 217 -2.31 8.28 1.30
C PRO A 217 -2.18 7.38 0.08
N HIS A 218 -3.23 7.38 -0.76
CA HIS A 218 -3.13 6.90 -2.14
C HIS A 218 -3.69 7.94 -3.09
N THR A 219 -3.11 8.01 -4.30
CA THR A 219 -3.32 9.09 -5.26
C THR A 219 -3.78 8.55 -6.58
N ILE A 220 -4.58 9.34 -7.31
CA ILE A 220 -4.86 9.15 -8.73
C ILE A 220 -4.79 10.48 -9.47
N ILE A 221 -4.26 10.46 -10.69
CA ILE A 221 -4.27 11.61 -11.61
C ILE A 221 -5.31 11.34 -12.69
N LEU A 222 -6.30 12.22 -12.80
CA LEU A 222 -7.34 12.12 -13.81
C LEU A 222 -6.86 12.61 -15.18
N PRO A 223 -7.56 12.27 -16.29
CA PRO A 223 -7.14 12.68 -17.64
C PRO A 223 -7.03 14.19 -17.85
N ASP A 224 -7.84 14.98 -17.14
CA ASP A 224 -7.81 16.45 -17.15
C ASP A 224 -6.67 17.05 -16.31
N GLY A 225 -5.96 16.23 -15.54
CA GLY A 225 -4.86 16.64 -14.67
C GLY A 225 -5.26 16.86 -13.21
N LYS A 226 -6.55 16.77 -12.86
CA LYS A 226 -7.00 16.79 -11.46
C LYS A 226 -6.35 15.61 -10.71
N ILE A 227 -5.77 15.90 -9.56
CA ILE A 227 -5.20 14.92 -8.64
C ILE A 227 -6.19 14.72 -7.49
N ILE A 228 -6.50 13.48 -7.15
CA ILE A 228 -7.30 13.11 -6.00
C ILE A 228 -6.42 12.29 -5.06
N VAL A 229 -6.42 12.64 -3.78
CA VAL A 229 -5.68 11.96 -2.73
C VAL A 229 -6.64 11.49 -1.66
N HIS A 230 -6.71 10.18 -1.42
CA HIS A 230 -7.40 9.60 -0.27
C HIS A 230 -6.39 9.36 0.84
N ILE A 231 -6.66 9.87 2.03
CA ILE A 231 -5.76 9.90 3.17
C ILE A 231 -6.40 9.13 4.31
N ARG A 232 -5.71 8.14 4.86
CA ARG A 232 -6.07 7.53 6.13
C ARG A 232 -5.89 8.54 7.25
N VAL A 233 -6.95 8.74 8.05
CA VAL A 233 -6.92 9.61 9.23
C VAL A 233 -7.42 8.81 10.42
N HIS A 234 -6.62 8.78 11.49
CA HIS A 234 -6.98 8.02 12.67
C HIS A 234 -6.46 8.59 13.99
N LYS A 235 -7.15 8.22 15.05
CA LYS A 235 -6.75 8.23 16.46
C LYS A 235 -7.53 7.13 17.18
N ARG A 236 -7.37 6.97 18.48
CA ARG A 236 -8.18 6.01 19.24
C ARG A 236 -9.68 6.32 19.09
N GLY A 237 -10.46 5.34 18.60
CA GLY A 237 -11.90 5.47 18.36
C GLY A 237 -12.30 6.30 17.12
N PHE A 238 -11.32 6.56 16.23
CA PHE A 238 -11.55 7.27 14.98
C PHE A 238 -10.65 6.67 13.89
N PHE A 239 -11.23 6.19 12.78
CA PHE A 239 -10.50 5.52 11.72
C PHE A 239 -11.25 5.68 10.40
N THR A 240 -10.82 6.59 9.53
CA THR A 240 -11.58 6.98 8.36
C THR A 240 -10.70 7.47 7.21
N ILE A 241 -11.35 7.84 6.09
CA ILE A 241 -10.72 8.36 4.87
C ILE A 241 -11.12 9.82 4.69
N PHE A 242 -10.13 10.66 4.40
CA PHE A 242 -10.31 12.03 3.93
C PHE A 242 -9.84 12.14 2.49
N GLN A 243 -10.44 13.05 1.73
CA GLN A 243 -10.03 13.42 0.38
C GLN A 243 -9.47 14.82 0.34
N SER A 244 -8.34 14.98 -0.35
CA SER A 244 -7.78 16.26 -0.78
C SER A 244 -7.55 16.23 -2.29
N GLU A 245 -7.52 17.40 -2.93
CA GLU A 245 -7.41 17.53 -4.37
C GLU A 245 -6.38 18.58 -4.75
N SER A 246 -5.74 18.40 -5.91
CA SER A 246 -4.86 19.39 -6.52
C SER A 246 -5.22 19.61 -7.99
N TYR A 247 -5.11 20.85 -8.45
CA TYR A 247 -5.41 21.27 -9.83
C TYR A 247 -4.21 21.90 -10.54
N ASP A 248 -3.04 21.89 -9.90
CA ASP A 248 -1.80 22.54 -10.33
C ASP A 248 -0.58 21.58 -10.32
N GLY A 249 -0.85 20.27 -10.47
CA GLY A 249 0.20 19.26 -10.54
C GLY A 249 0.81 18.88 -9.20
N GLY A 250 0.13 19.13 -8.07
CA GLY A 250 0.60 18.78 -6.74
C GLY A 250 1.34 19.89 -6.01
N MET A 251 1.29 21.14 -6.53
CA MET A 251 1.90 22.29 -5.88
C MET A 251 1.07 22.81 -4.71
N THR A 252 -0.26 22.82 -4.87
CA THR A 252 -1.20 23.16 -3.82
C THR A 252 -2.32 22.13 -3.72
N PHE A 253 -2.92 22.00 -2.54
CA PHE A 253 -3.97 21.05 -2.25
C PHE A 253 -5.14 21.71 -1.53
N THR A 254 -6.35 21.22 -1.80
CA THR A 254 -7.54 21.62 -1.06
C THR A 254 -7.47 21.10 0.38
N LYS A 255 -8.15 21.79 1.30
CA LYS A 255 -8.32 21.29 2.66
C LYS A 255 -8.98 19.90 2.63
N PRO A 256 -8.42 18.89 3.34
CA PRO A 256 -9.00 17.56 3.35
C PRO A 256 -10.42 17.53 3.89
N ARG A 257 -11.33 16.83 3.19
CA ARG A 257 -12.72 16.59 3.62
C ARG A 257 -12.95 15.13 3.92
N GLN A 258 -13.71 14.85 4.98
CA GLN A 258 -14.06 13.49 5.38
C GLN A 258 -15.02 12.84 4.38
N LEU A 259 -14.76 11.57 4.01
CA LEU A 259 -15.60 10.81 3.08
C LEU A 259 -16.49 9.78 3.77
N LEU A 260 -16.00 9.15 4.82
CA LEU A 260 -16.68 8.10 5.56
C LEU A 260 -16.97 8.54 6.99
N GLY A 261 -17.83 7.83 7.69
CA GLY A 261 -18.04 8.02 9.13
C GLY A 261 -16.77 7.76 9.95
N ASP A 262 -16.85 8.03 11.24
CA ASP A 262 -15.70 7.99 12.16
C ASP A 262 -15.07 6.58 12.33
N GLN A 263 -15.79 5.54 11.89
CA GLN A 263 -15.36 4.14 11.89
C GLN A 263 -15.50 3.55 10.49
N GLY A 264 -14.99 4.27 9.49
CA GLY A 264 -15.20 3.92 8.09
C GLY A 264 -14.15 2.97 7.51
N GLY A 265 -13.00 2.83 8.11
CA GLY A 265 -11.92 1.98 7.59
C GLY A 265 -10.93 2.74 6.70
N ALA A 266 -9.73 2.16 6.54
CA ALA A 266 -8.59 2.65 5.76
C ALA A 266 -7.46 1.60 5.75
N PRO A 267 -6.32 1.76 5.03
CA PRO A 267 -6.12 2.78 3.99
C PRO A 267 -6.92 2.46 2.73
N ALA A 268 -7.06 3.47 1.87
CA ALA A 268 -7.76 3.34 0.60
C ALA A 268 -6.79 3.16 -0.57
N HIS A 269 -7.22 2.42 -1.58
CA HIS A 269 -6.62 2.38 -2.91
C HIS A 269 -7.59 2.93 -3.94
N LEU A 270 -7.14 3.86 -4.77
CA LEU A 270 -7.90 4.46 -5.86
C LEU A 270 -7.60 3.75 -7.18
N LEU A 271 -8.66 3.38 -7.91
CA LEU A 271 -8.57 2.82 -9.26
C LEU A 271 -9.55 3.57 -10.17
N ARG A 272 -9.12 3.93 -11.38
CA ARG A 272 -10.00 4.41 -12.44
C ARG A 272 -10.25 3.29 -13.44
N LEU A 273 -11.53 2.94 -13.62
CA LEU A 273 -11.94 1.95 -14.61
C LEU A 273 -11.93 2.54 -16.04
N ASN A 274 -11.96 1.68 -17.03
CA ASN A 274 -11.96 2.07 -18.45
C ASN A 274 -13.16 2.94 -18.85
N ASP A 275 -14.30 2.79 -18.18
CA ASP A 275 -15.49 3.64 -18.37
C ASP A 275 -15.43 4.99 -17.65
N GLY A 276 -14.35 5.25 -16.93
CA GLY A 276 -14.13 6.48 -16.15
C GLY A 276 -14.60 6.41 -14.69
N THR A 277 -15.31 5.37 -14.28
CA THR A 277 -15.72 5.19 -12.89
C THR A 277 -14.49 5.09 -11.99
N LEU A 278 -14.48 5.81 -10.87
CA LEU A 278 -13.47 5.70 -9.84
C LEU A 278 -13.93 4.72 -8.77
N ILE A 279 -13.01 3.88 -8.32
CA ILE A 279 -13.18 2.96 -7.19
C ILE A 279 -12.23 3.40 -6.08
N SER A 280 -12.72 3.46 -4.84
CA SER A 280 -11.91 3.55 -3.64
C SER A 280 -12.17 2.33 -2.79
N ALA A 281 -11.24 1.38 -2.77
CA ALA A 281 -11.32 0.16 -1.97
C ALA A 281 -10.50 0.33 -0.68
N TYR A 282 -11.01 -0.19 0.45
CA TYR A 282 -10.36 -0.04 1.76
C TYR A 282 -10.64 -1.24 2.68
N GLY A 283 -9.75 -1.45 3.67
CA GLY A 283 -9.95 -2.42 4.73
C GLY A 283 -10.94 -1.91 5.76
N TYR A 284 -11.91 -2.73 6.14
CA TYR A 284 -12.88 -2.42 7.19
C TYR A 284 -12.54 -3.23 8.45
N ARG A 285 -12.16 -2.52 9.52
CA ARG A 285 -11.59 -3.10 10.75
C ARG A 285 -12.53 -3.08 11.96
N GLU A 286 -13.82 -2.93 11.70
CA GLU A 286 -14.91 -3.14 12.65
C GLU A 286 -15.70 -4.40 12.25
N GLU A 287 -16.48 -4.98 13.16
CA GLU A 287 -17.35 -6.12 12.81
C GLU A 287 -18.55 -5.69 11.94
N PRO A 288 -18.80 -6.45 10.88
CA PRO A 288 -18.08 -7.59 10.33
C PRO A 288 -16.82 -7.14 9.57
N TYR A 289 -15.67 -7.68 10.01
CA TYR A 289 -14.36 -7.35 9.44
C TYR A 289 -14.27 -7.74 7.96
N GLY A 290 -13.62 -6.89 7.13
CA GLY A 290 -13.54 -7.23 5.72
C GLY A 290 -12.91 -6.19 4.81
N VAL A 291 -13.28 -6.25 3.55
CA VAL A 291 -12.89 -5.32 2.49
C VAL A 291 -14.14 -4.69 1.91
N ARG A 292 -14.12 -3.38 1.78
CA ARG A 292 -15.22 -2.58 1.25
C ARG A 292 -14.71 -1.62 0.18
N PHE A 293 -15.65 -1.00 -0.55
CA PHE A 293 -15.34 0.05 -1.49
C PHE A 293 -16.49 1.04 -1.62
N MET A 294 -16.18 2.20 -2.15
CA MET A 294 -17.11 3.18 -2.70
C MET A 294 -16.69 3.53 -4.13
N TYR A 295 -17.61 4.06 -4.92
CA TYR A 295 -17.33 4.48 -6.29
C TYR A 295 -17.81 5.91 -6.55
N SER A 296 -17.20 6.56 -7.53
CA SER A 296 -17.59 7.87 -8.04
C SER A 296 -17.73 7.82 -9.56
N LYS A 297 -18.76 8.51 -10.10
CA LYS A 297 -19.02 8.69 -11.53
C LYS A 297 -18.81 10.13 -12.00
N ASP A 298 -18.40 11.02 -11.12
CA ASP A 298 -18.26 12.46 -11.31
C ASP A 298 -16.85 12.96 -10.96
N ASN A 299 -15.85 12.14 -11.26
CA ASN A 299 -14.43 12.47 -11.02
C ASN A 299 -14.12 12.82 -9.56
N GLY A 300 -14.74 12.09 -8.60
CA GLY A 300 -14.46 12.20 -7.18
C GLY A 300 -15.16 13.35 -6.46
N GLU A 301 -16.09 14.06 -7.12
CA GLU A 301 -16.90 15.11 -6.48
C GLU A 301 -17.82 14.49 -5.42
N THR A 302 -18.53 13.41 -5.79
CA THR A 302 -19.33 12.61 -4.88
C THR A 302 -18.95 11.14 -4.92
N TRP A 303 -19.19 10.46 -3.82
CA TRP A 303 -18.95 9.03 -3.66
C TRP A 303 -20.23 8.32 -3.25
N SER A 304 -20.41 7.10 -3.74
CA SER A 304 -21.54 6.25 -3.32
C SER A 304 -21.48 5.95 -1.82
N THR A 305 -22.54 5.40 -1.29
CA THR A 305 -22.48 4.67 -0.03
C THR A 305 -21.51 3.51 -0.13
N GLU A 306 -21.12 2.97 1.01
CA GLU A 306 -20.25 1.83 1.14
C GLU A 306 -20.86 0.56 0.54
N HIS A 307 -20.02 -0.23 -0.13
CA HIS A 307 -20.33 -1.56 -0.67
C HIS A 307 -19.41 -2.61 -0.09
N VAL A 308 -19.97 -3.74 0.31
CA VAL A 308 -19.23 -4.87 0.85
C VAL A 308 -18.66 -5.70 -0.31
N LEU A 309 -17.34 -5.90 -0.33
CA LEU A 309 -16.68 -6.83 -1.24
C LEU A 309 -16.45 -8.18 -0.57
N TRP A 310 -16.09 -8.15 0.72
CA TRP A 310 -15.89 -9.33 1.56
C TRP A 310 -16.03 -8.94 3.04
N ASP A 311 -16.69 -9.75 3.87
CA ASP A 311 -17.02 -9.46 5.27
C ASP A 311 -16.84 -10.66 6.21
N GLN A 312 -15.95 -11.59 5.87
CA GLN A 312 -15.69 -12.81 6.62
C GLN A 312 -14.31 -12.78 7.31
N GLY A 313 -13.83 -11.58 7.69
CA GLY A 313 -12.56 -11.41 8.38
C GLY A 313 -12.60 -11.98 9.80
N LEU A 314 -11.51 -12.61 10.23
CA LEU A 314 -11.35 -13.23 11.55
C LEU A 314 -10.72 -12.28 12.59
N GLY A 315 -10.74 -10.98 12.34
CA GLY A 315 -10.20 -9.94 13.22
C GLY A 315 -9.78 -8.71 12.45
N ASN A 316 -9.30 -7.69 13.15
CA ASN A 316 -8.95 -6.38 12.60
C ASN A 316 -7.56 -6.32 11.92
N ASP A 317 -6.77 -7.39 11.98
CA ASP A 317 -5.47 -7.49 11.29
C ASP A 317 -5.66 -7.94 9.85
N LEU A 318 -6.20 -7.05 9.04
CA LEU A 318 -6.53 -7.27 7.63
C LEU A 318 -6.54 -5.95 6.85
N GLY A 319 -6.66 -6.04 5.53
CA GLY A 319 -6.98 -4.92 4.64
C GLY A 319 -5.92 -4.61 3.62
N TYR A 320 -5.64 -3.33 3.42
CA TYR A 320 -4.77 -2.79 2.38
C TYR A 320 -5.15 -3.34 1.00
N PRO A 321 -6.45 -3.26 0.62
CA PRO A 321 -6.86 -3.72 -0.70
C PRO A 321 -6.21 -2.85 -1.78
N CYS A 322 -5.72 -3.51 -2.82
CA CYS A 322 -5.23 -2.86 -4.03
C CYS A 322 -5.86 -3.54 -5.24
N SER A 323 -6.33 -2.76 -6.20
CA SER A 323 -7.16 -3.25 -7.29
C SER A 323 -6.57 -2.93 -8.66
N VAL A 324 -6.77 -3.82 -9.62
CA VAL A 324 -6.44 -3.64 -11.03
C VAL A 324 -7.62 -4.11 -11.89
N GLN A 325 -7.91 -3.40 -12.98
CA GLN A 325 -8.90 -3.86 -13.95
C GLN A 325 -8.27 -4.89 -14.91
N LEU A 326 -8.94 -6.03 -15.09
CA LEU A 326 -8.54 -7.10 -15.98
C LEU A 326 -8.97 -6.81 -17.43
N ASN A 327 -8.38 -7.52 -18.40
CA ASN A 327 -8.65 -7.30 -19.82
C ASN A 327 -10.11 -7.57 -20.20
N ASN A 328 -10.80 -8.44 -19.48
CA ASN A 328 -12.23 -8.74 -19.67
C ASN A 328 -13.18 -7.73 -18.99
N GLY A 329 -12.62 -6.68 -18.34
CA GLY A 329 -13.35 -5.66 -17.62
C GLY A 329 -13.65 -5.99 -16.15
N ASP A 330 -13.36 -7.19 -15.68
CA ASP A 330 -13.46 -7.55 -14.27
C ASP A 330 -12.41 -6.80 -13.44
N ILE A 331 -12.57 -6.80 -12.14
CA ILE A 331 -11.65 -6.18 -11.20
C ILE A 331 -11.03 -7.28 -10.35
N LEU A 332 -9.71 -7.28 -10.27
CA LEU A 332 -8.96 -8.11 -9.34
C LEU A 332 -8.51 -7.22 -8.18
N THR A 333 -8.86 -7.59 -6.97
CA THR A 333 -8.45 -6.90 -5.73
C THR A 333 -7.64 -7.86 -4.88
N VAL A 334 -6.41 -7.49 -4.54
CA VAL A 334 -5.58 -8.19 -3.56
C VAL A 334 -5.74 -7.54 -2.19
N PHE A 335 -5.66 -8.31 -1.12
CA PHE A 335 -5.67 -7.83 0.26
C PHE A 335 -5.03 -8.86 1.18
N TYR A 336 -4.72 -8.51 2.42
CA TYR A 336 -4.25 -9.50 3.38
C TYR A 336 -5.30 -9.77 4.46
N ALA A 337 -5.38 -11.01 4.90
CA ALA A 337 -6.21 -11.47 6.01
C ALA A 337 -5.72 -12.83 6.53
N ARG A 338 -6.19 -13.21 7.72
CA ARG A 338 -5.99 -14.56 8.26
C ARG A 338 -6.99 -15.54 7.65
N GLU A 339 -6.57 -16.79 7.46
CA GLU A 339 -7.44 -17.90 7.05
C GLU A 339 -8.04 -18.66 8.25
N THR A 340 -7.37 -18.63 9.40
CA THR A 340 -7.80 -19.23 10.65
C THR A 340 -7.53 -18.27 11.82
N GLU A 341 -8.23 -18.41 12.92
CA GLU A 341 -8.11 -17.55 14.10
C GLU A 341 -6.67 -17.43 14.62
N GLU A 342 -5.93 -18.54 14.61
CA GLU A 342 -4.55 -18.62 15.11
C GLU A 342 -3.50 -18.56 14.00
N GLY A 343 -3.92 -18.60 12.73
CA GLY A 343 -3.02 -18.61 11.58
C GLY A 343 -2.39 -17.26 11.31
N PRO A 344 -1.28 -17.24 10.55
CA PRO A 344 -0.69 -16.00 10.06
C PRO A 344 -1.60 -15.37 9.01
N ALA A 345 -1.43 -14.05 8.81
CA ALA A 345 -2.03 -13.40 7.66
C ALA A 345 -1.30 -13.82 6.37
N VAL A 346 -2.07 -13.97 5.30
CA VAL A 346 -1.61 -14.30 3.94
C VAL A 346 -2.26 -13.37 2.93
N ILE A 347 -1.77 -13.37 1.70
CA ILE A 347 -2.34 -12.52 0.65
C ILE A 347 -3.43 -13.28 -0.10
N HIS A 348 -4.60 -12.65 -0.16
CA HIS A 348 -5.76 -13.09 -0.91
C HIS A 348 -5.94 -12.27 -2.17
N GLN A 349 -6.66 -12.81 -3.13
CA GLN A 349 -7.31 -12.05 -4.20
C GLN A 349 -8.81 -12.31 -4.20
N ILE A 350 -9.56 -11.31 -4.69
CA ILE A 350 -10.95 -11.42 -5.09
C ILE A 350 -11.08 -10.94 -6.53
N LYS A 351 -11.77 -11.71 -7.39
CA LYS A 351 -12.22 -11.26 -8.70
C LYS A 351 -13.70 -10.90 -8.64
N TRP A 352 -14.06 -9.74 -9.15
CA TRP A 352 -15.42 -9.23 -9.06
C TRP A 352 -15.75 -8.26 -10.20
N ARG A 353 -17.03 -7.96 -10.36
CA ARG A 353 -17.53 -7.03 -11.38
C ARG A 353 -18.65 -6.17 -10.82
N MET A 354 -18.71 -4.93 -11.28
CA MET A 354 -19.86 -4.05 -11.11
C MET A 354 -20.76 -4.21 -12.31
N THR A 355 -22.06 -4.50 -12.09
CA THR A 355 -23.06 -4.61 -13.17
C THR A 355 -24.11 -3.51 -13.00
N ALA A 356 -24.58 -2.95 -14.12
CA ALA A 356 -25.75 -2.10 -14.10
C ALA A 356 -26.97 -2.90 -13.59
N GLU A 357 -27.90 -2.23 -12.92
CA GLU A 357 -29.19 -2.82 -12.59
C GLU A 357 -29.99 -3.11 -13.85
#